data_18d15d9233221c2fb6eff4de556b62a9
#
_entry.id   18d15d9233221c2fb6eff4de556b62a9
#
_cell.length_a   1.000
_cell.length_b   1.000
_cell.length_c   1.000
_cell.angle_alpha   90.00
_cell.angle_beta   90.00
_cell.angle_gamma   90.00
#
_symmetry.space_group_name_H-M   'P 1'
#
loop_
_entity.id
_entity.type
_entity.pdbx_description
1 polymer ?
#
loop_
_entity_poly.entity_id
_entity_poly.type
_entity_poly.pdbx_seq_one_letter_code
_entity_poly.pdbx_strand_id
1 'polypeptide(L)'
;MKKRNIVIGVGNMLFKDEGIGIYAAEYIKQNYKFDDETLEIIDGGTLGFKLMTYFQEYDNVIILDTVSIEDTVGEIYRLPSEVLLDLGNYRKTAHEVEIVEMLEIVSVLDSHANVTIIGIIPEDIISVGIGLTKTMENRFEEFILNGLKEIESLGIKATKINNILIPDIVKSMIGSYNGEHLRRIPNEEDFTHAINL
;
A
#
# COMPACT_ATOMS: atom_id res chain seq x y z
N MET A 1 -6.57 25.64 6.95
CA MET A 1 -6.05 25.06 5.69
C MET A 1 -6.87 23.81 5.39
N LYS A 2 -7.04 23.43 4.11
CA LYS A 2 -7.66 22.15 3.75
C LYS A 2 -6.67 21.02 4.12
N LYS A 3 -7.17 19.95 4.75
CA LYS A 3 -6.33 18.80 5.10
C LYS A 3 -5.82 18.10 3.86
N ARG A 4 -4.56 17.67 3.87
CA ARG A 4 -3.95 16.85 2.82
C ARG A 4 -4.14 15.38 3.19
N ASN A 5 -4.68 14.61 2.26
CA ASN A 5 -5.02 13.21 2.46
C ASN A 5 -4.32 12.34 1.40
N ILE A 6 -3.81 11.17 1.82
CA ILE A 6 -3.17 10.22 0.91
C ILE A 6 -3.58 8.79 1.23
N VAL A 7 -3.77 7.99 0.18
CA VAL A 7 -3.92 6.53 0.25
C VAL A 7 -2.69 5.89 -0.37
N ILE A 8 -2.07 4.98 0.34
CA ILE A 8 -0.84 4.31 -0.07
C ILE A 8 -1.08 2.80 -0.10
N GLY A 9 -0.96 2.19 -1.26
CA GLY A 9 -0.92 0.73 -1.38
C GLY A 9 0.51 0.25 -1.13
N VAL A 10 0.71 -0.57 -0.11
CA VAL A 10 2.01 -1.13 0.25
C VAL A 10 2.03 -2.62 -0.09
N GLY A 11 3.20 -3.15 -0.43
CA GLY A 11 3.39 -4.57 -0.68
C GLY A 11 4.41 -4.86 -1.79
N ASN A 12 4.48 -6.12 -2.20
CA ASN A 12 5.37 -6.59 -3.25
C ASN A 12 4.64 -7.49 -4.24
N MET A 13 4.43 -7.01 -5.45
CA MET A 13 3.70 -7.74 -6.51
C MET A 13 4.34 -9.08 -6.92
N LEU A 14 5.61 -9.32 -6.57
CA LEU A 14 6.32 -10.56 -6.90
C LEU A 14 5.97 -11.72 -5.97
N PHE A 15 5.30 -11.46 -4.84
CA PHE A 15 4.98 -12.43 -3.82
C PHE A 15 3.47 -12.58 -3.60
N LYS A 16 2.72 -12.82 -4.67
CA LYS A 16 1.26 -13.08 -4.64
C LYS A 16 0.47 -12.07 -3.79
N ASP A 17 -0.09 -12.54 -2.65
CA ASP A 17 -0.99 -11.75 -1.82
C ASP A 17 -0.32 -10.55 -1.16
N GLU A 18 1.02 -10.54 -1.06
CA GLU A 18 1.76 -9.37 -0.58
C GLU A 18 1.57 -8.14 -1.48
N GLY A 19 1.17 -8.34 -2.74
CA GLY A 19 0.83 -7.26 -3.67
C GLY A 19 -0.56 -6.66 -3.49
N ILE A 20 -1.41 -7.18 -2.58
CA ILE A 20 -2.83 -6.80 -2.51
C ILE A 20 -3.05 -5.30 -2.25
N GLY A 21 -2.22 -4.67 -1.40
CA GLY A 21 -2.32 -3.25 -1.10
C GLY A 21 -2.08 -2.39 -2.34
N ILE A 22 -1.07 -2.75 -3.14
CA ILE A 22 -0.73 -2.08 -4.40
C ILE A 22 -1.89 -2.23 -5.40
N TYR A 23 -2.41 -3.45 -5.56
CA TYR A 23 -3.55 -3.70 -6.44
C TYR A 23 -4.80 -2.95 -5.99
N ALA A 24 -5.02 -2.83 -4.69
CA ALA A 24 -6.15 -2.10 -4.13
C ALA A 24 -6.05 -0.60 -4.39
N ALA A 25 -4.89 0.01 -4.17
CA ALA A 25 -4.67 1.43 -4.46
C ALA A 25 -4.91 1.74 -5.95
N GLU A 26 -4.36 0.93 -6.85
CA GLU A 26 -4.54 1.11 -8.28
C GLU A 26 -5.99 0.86 -8.73
N TYR A 27 -6.66 -0.15 -8.13
CA TYR A 27 -8.08 -0.40 -8.37
C TYR A 27 -8.95 0.79 -7.97
N ILE A 28 -8.72 1.36 -6.79
CA ILE A 28 -9.46 2.54 -6.30
C ILE A 28 -9.22 3.72 -7.25
N LYS A 29 -7.98 3.97 -7.61
CA LYS A 29 -7.58 5.06 -8.51
C LYS A 29 -8.24 4.98 -9.90
N GLN A 30 -8.36 3.78 -10.47
CA GLN A 30 -8.93 3.58 -11.80
C GLN A 30 -10.47 3.49 -11.80
N ASN A 31 -11.07 3.02 -10.72
CA ASN A 31 -12.52 2.76 -10.68
C ASN A 31 -13.34 3.83 -9.98
N TYR A 32 -12.70 4.74 -9.20
CA TYR A 32 -13.41 5.75 -8.43
C TYR A 32 -12.90 7.16 -8.71
N LYS A 33 -13.83 8.11 -8.61
CA LYS A 33 -13.57 9.54 -8.58
C LYS A 33 -13.96 10.09 -7.22
N PHE A 34 -13.18 11.02 -6.72
CA PHE A 34 -13.39 11.67 -5.43
C PHE A 34 -13.77 13.14 -5.63
N ASP A 35 -14.57 13.67 -4.71
CA ASP A 35 -14.95 15.09 -4.70
C ASP A 35 -13.88 15.98 -4.06
N ASP A 36 -12.81 15.39 -3.57
CA ASP A 36 -11.59 16.05 -3.14
C ASP A 36 -10.44 15.82 -4.13
N GLU A 37 -10.11 16.85 -4.92
CA GLU A 37 -9.02 16.81 -5.90
C GLU A 37 -7.62 16.78 -5.24
N THR A 38 -7.54 17.00 -3.90
CA THR A 38 -6.27 16.95 -3.16
C THR A 38 -5.99 15.58 -2.54
N LEU A 39 -6.91 14.62 -2.65
CA LEU A 39 -6.66 13.23 -2.29
C LEU A 39 -5.68 12.61 -3.27
N GLU A 40 -4.54 12.16 -2.77
CA GLU A 40 -3.56 11.42 -3.54
C GLU A 40 -3.72 9.91 -3.31
N ILE A 41 -3.56 9.11 -4.37
CA ILE A 41 -3.57 7.65 -4.28
C ILE A 41 -2.33 7.15 -5.02
N ILE A 42 -1.46 6.45 -4.31
CA ILE A 42 -0.17 6.02 -4.84
C ILE A 42 0.10 4.54 -4.62
N ASP A 43 0.90 3.99 -5.53
CA ASP A 43 1.63 2.75 -5.31
C ASP A 43 2.87 3.08 -4.46
N GLY A 44 2.90 2.51 -3.26
CA GLY A 44 3.99 2.66 -2.31
C GLY A 44 5.08 1.61 -2.48
N GLY A 45 4.83 0.53 -3.20
CA GLY A 45 5.77 -0.58 -3.27
C GLY A 45 6.14 -1.11 -1.88
N THR A 46 7.41 -1.38 -1.69
CA THR A 46 8.00 -1.84 -0.42
C THR A 46 8.60 -0.68 0.38
N LEU A 47 7.87 0.36 0.63
CA LEU A 47 8.35 1.73 0.88
C LEU A 47 9.21 2.01 2.10
N GLY A 48 9.41 1.15 3.05
CA GLY A 48 10.32 1.45 4.16
C GLY A 48 10.32 2.92 4.61
N PHE A 49 11.49 3.47 4.91
CA PHE A 49 11.68 4.86 5.39
C PHE A 49 11.10 5.98 4.50
N LYS A 50 10.74 5.71 3.25
CA LYS A 50 10.11 6.74 2.39
C LYS A 50 8.70 7.11 2.88
N LEU A 51 8.02 6.22 3.61
CA LEU A 51 6.72 6.53 4.23
C LEU A 51 6.81 7.70 5.21
N MET A 52 7.97 7.91 5.84
CA MET A 52 8.17 9.00 6.79
C MET A 52 7.93 10.38 6.17
N THR A 53 8.27 10.57 4.90
CA THR A 53 7.97 11.81 4.18
C THR A 53 6.47 12.07 4.09
N TYR A 54 5.68 11.03 3.82
CA TYR A 54 4.22 11.15 3.76
C TYR A 54 3.62 11.44 5.13
N PHE A 55 4.14 10.84 6.21
CA PHE A 55 3.68 11.13 7.57
C PHE A 55 3.98 12.57 8.01
N GLN A 56 4.99 13.22 7.42
CA GLN A 56 5.32 14.62 7.67
C GLN A 56 4.53 15.60 6.80
N GLU A 57 4.18 15.19 5.58
CA GLU A 57 3.57 16.09 4.59
C GLU A 57 2.04 16.04 4.56
N TYR A 58 1.41 14.96 5.04
CA TYR A 58 -0.04 14.76 4.99
C TYR A 58 -0.65 14.77 6.39
N ASP A 59 -1.89 15.26 6.48
CA ASP A 59 -2.66 15.23 7.72
C ASP A 59 -3.28 13.86 8.00
N ASN A 60 -3.70 13.16 6.94
CA ASN A 60 -4.24 11.80 7.03
C ASN A 60 -3.57 10.89 6.01
N VAL A 61 -3.10 9.74 6.48
CA VAL A 61 -2.46 8.69 5.67
C VAL A 61 -3.22 7.39 5.88
N ILE A 62 -3.80 6.87 4.80
CA ILE A 62 -4.44 5.56 4.78
C ILE A 62 -3.49 4.59 4.08
N ILE A 63 -3.13 3.51 4.75
CA ILE A 63 -2.28 2.45 4.20
C ILE A 63 -3.15 1.24 3.90
N LEU A 64 -3.02 0.68 2.71
CA LEU A 64 -3.62 -0.59 2.29
C LEU A 64 -2.50 -1.62 2.22
N ASP A 65 -2.56 -2.69 3.03
CA ASP A 65 -1.47 -3.67 3.14
C ASP A 65 -1.97 -5.04 3.63
N THR A 66 -1.10 -6.04 3.60
CA THR A 66 -1.27 -7.28 4.36
C THR A 66 -0.86 -7.09 5.81
N VAL A 67 -1.47 -7.85 6.71
CA VAL A 67 -1.13 -7.83 8.15
C VAL A 67 -0.99 -9.24 8.72
N SER A 68 -0.10 -9.40 9.71
CA SER A 68 0.19 -10.67 10.38
C SER A 68 -0.47 -10.74 11.76
N ILE A 69 -1.79 -10.79 11.77
CA ILE A 69 -2.58 -11.02 12.99
C ILE A 69 -2.93 -12.50 13.08
N GLU A 70 -2.88 -13.10 14.28
CA GLU A 70 -3.28 -14.49 14.49
C GLU A 70 -4.79 -14.64 14.46
N ASP A 71 -5.34 -14.70 13.25
CA ASP A 71 -6.75 -14.91 12.97
C ASP A 71 -6.94 -15.59 11.61
N THR A 72 -8.15 -15.67 11.12
CA THR A 72 -8.52 -16.35 9.88
C THR A 72 -8.02 -15.60 8.67
N VAL A 73 -7.44 -16.33 7.71
CA VAL A 73 -7.05 -15.79 6.40
C VAL A 73 -8.22 -15.07 5.73
N GLY A 74 -7.96 -13.87 5.23
CA GLY A 74 -8.97 -13.01 4.61
C GLY A 74 -9.71 -12.08 5.56
N GLU A 75 -9.48 -12.16 6.88
CA GLU A 75 -10.03 -11.16 7.80
C GLU A 75 -9.38 -9.79 7.60
N ILE A 76 -10.21 -8.76 7.71
CA ILE A 76 -9.84 -7.38 7.42
C ILE A 76 -9.88 -6.55 8.69
N TYR A 77 -8.82 -5.82 8.95
CA TYR A 77 -8.66 -4.99 10.14
C TYR A 77 -8.49 -3.52 9.80
N ARG A 78 -9.08 -2.68 10.63
CA ARG A 78 -8.80 -1.24 10.70
C ARG A 78 -7.89 -0.98 11.89
N LEU A 79 -6.66 -0.56 11.63
CA LEU A 79 -5.62 -0.37 12.64
C LEU A 79 -5.19 1.12 12.64
N PRO A 80 -5.77 1.97 13.48
CA PRO A 80 -5.30 3.34 13.66
C PRO A 80 -3.94 3.37 14.38
N SER A 81 -3.20 4.46 14.21
CA SER A 81 -1.84 4.63 14.76
C SER A 81 -1.73 4.36 16.25
N GLU A 82 -2.75 4.72 17.03
CA GLU A 82 -2.77 4.47 18.47
C GLU A 82 -2.73 2.97 18.79
N VAL A 83 -3.49 2.17 18.04
CA VAL A 83 -3.49 0.70 18.20
C VAL A 83 -2.18 0.11 17.76
N LEU A 84 -1.58 0.61 16.66
CA LEU A 84 -0.29 0.13 16.15
C LEU A 84 0.85 0.36 17.16
N LEU A 85 0.87 1.52 17.81
CA LEU A 85 1.87 1.84 18.83
C LEU A 85 1.73 0.96 20.09
N ASP A 86 0.50 0.63 20.49
CA ASP A 86 0.23 -0.27 21.62
C ASP A 86 0.60 -1.73 21.31
N LEU A 87 0.51 -2.17 20.04
CA LEU A 87 0.85 -3.52 19.59
C LEU A 87 2.37 -3.77 19.47
N GLY A 88 3.22 -2.86 19.88
CA GLY A 88 4.67 -2.84 19.67
C GLY A 88 5.46 -4.13 19.95
N ASN A 89 4.90 -5.11 20.68
CA ASN A 89 5.51 -6.41 20.97
C ASN A 89 4.99 -7.58 20.12
N TYR A 90 3.99 -7.37 19.24
CA TYR A 90 3.33 -8.41 18.43
C TYR A 90 3.72 -8.40 16.95
N ARG A 91 4.80 -7.72 16.62
CA ARG A 91 5.25 -7.48 15.23
C ARG A 91 5.76 -8.78 14.60
N LYS A 92 5.24 -9.11 13.42
CA LYS A 92 5.61 -10.35 12.70
C LYS A 92 6.08 -10.16 11.26
N THR A 93 5.68 -9.08 10.56
CA THR A 93 6.18 -8.77 9.22
C THR A 93 7.17 -7.62 9.22
N ALA A 94 8.05 -7.59 8.20
CA ALA A 94 9.01 -6.50 8.03
C ALA A 94 8.29 -5.15 7.82
N HIS A 95 7.20 -5.12 7.06
CA HIS A 95 6.43 -3.90 6.79
C HIS A 95 5.77 -3.33 8.05
N GLU A 96 5.15 -4.19 8.88
CA GLU A 96 4.55 -3.76 10.14
C GLU A 96 5.57 -3.17 11.11
N VAL A 97 6.76 -3.77 11.18
CA VAL A 97 7.88 -3.25 11.99
C VAL A 97 8.28 -1.87 11.50
N GLU A 98 8.50 -1.71 10.19
CA GLU A 98 8.92 -0.44 9.59
C GLU A 98 7.89 0.67 9.81
N ILE A 99 6.59 0.37 9.62
CA ILE A 99 5.51 1.34 9.84
C ILE A 99 5.47 1.80 11.30
N VAL A 100 5.56 0.88 12.26
CA VAL A 100 5.54 1.23 13.69
C VAL A 100 6.79 2.01 14.08
N GLU A 101 7.98 1.62 13.63
CA GLU A 101 9.22 2.36 13.88
C GLU A 101 9.14 3.79 13.33
N MET A 102 8.57 3.96 12.13
CA MET A 102 8.36 5.28 11.57
C MET A 102 7.34 6.11 12.35
N LEU A 103 6.24 5.50 12.83
CA LEU A 103 5.27 6.18 13.69
C LEU A 103 5.90 6.63 15.02
N GLU A 104 6.75 5.80 15.62
CA GLU A 104 7.50 6.15 16.82
C GLU A 104 8.42 7.35 16.57
N ILE A 105 9.19 7.36 15.46
CA ILE A 105 10.07 8.47 15.09
C ILE A 105 9.25 9.76 14.84
N VAL A 106 8.17 9.65 14.09
CA VAL A 106 7.30 10.79 13.75
C VAL A 106 6.60 11.35 14.97
N SER A 107 6.23 10.53 15.94
CA SER A 107 5.64 10.98 17.21
C SER A 107 6.63 11.82 18.05
N VAL A 108 7.92 11.49 17.98
CA VAL A 108 8.99 12.26 18.65
C VAL A 108 9.25 13.60 17.94
N LEU A 109 8.99 13.66 16.63
CA LEU A 109 9.21 14.86 15.80
C LEU A 109 8.01 15.84 15.78
N ASP A 110 7.01 15.67 16.66
CA ASP A 110 5.78 16.48 16.69
C ASP A 110 5.01 16.50 15.34
N SER A 111 5.17 15.49 14.52
CA SER A 111 4.40 15.33 13.29
C SER A 111 3.07 14.63 13.62
N HIS A 112 1.96 15.18 13.13
CA HIS A 112 0.61 14.80 13.57
C HIS A 112 -0.22 14.15 12.47
N ALA A 113 0.38 13.37 11.56
CA ALA A 113 -0.41 12.60 10.60
C ALA A 113 -1.28 11.57 11.32
N ASN A 114 -2.58 11.57 11.04
CA ASN A 114 -3.46 10.46 11.42
C ASN A 114 -3.20 9.30 10.46
N VAL A 115 -2.53 8.26 10.92
CA VAL A 115 -2.23 7.08 10.12
C VAL A 115 -3.22 5.97 10.46
N THR A 116 -3.84 5.39 9.45
CA THR A 116 -4.71 4.22 9.58
C THR A 116 -4.28 3.16 8.57
N ILE A 117 -4.06 1.92 9.02
CA ILE A 117 -3.87 0.78 8.13
C ILE A 117 -5.21 0.07 7.97
N ILE A 118 -5.62 -0.16 6.74
CA ILE A 118 -6.62 -1.17 6.40
C ILE A 118 -5.82 -2.39 5.96
N GLY A 119 -5.79 -3.39 6.83
CA GLY A 119 -4.99 -4.58 6.68
C GLY A 119 -5.83 -5.82 6.40
N ILE A 120 -5.31 -6.75 5.61
CA ILE A 120 -5.94 -8.06 5.38
C ILE A 120 -4.95 -9.18 5.68
N ILE A 121 -5.42 -10.26 6.31
CA ILE A 121 -4.59 -11.44 6.59
C ILE A 121 -4.40 -12.23 5.30
N PRO A 122 -3.17 -12.36 4.77
CA PRO A 122 -2.90 -13.04 3.51
C PRO A 122 -2.92 -14.56 3.64
N GLU A 123 -3.12 -15.26 2.51
CA GLU A 123 -2.96 -16.72 2.41
C GLU A 123 -1.52 -17.11 2.05
N ASP A 124 -0.89 -16.40 1.11
CA ASP A 124 0.45 -16.71 0.62
C ASP A 124 1.25 -15.44 0.26
N ILE A 125 2.24 -15.12 1.07
CA ILE A 125 3.19 -14.02 0.85
C ILE A 125 4.64 -14.50 0.66
N ILE A 126 4.83 -15.81 0.45
CA ILE A 126 6.16 -16.41 0.34
C ILE A 126 6.41 -16.90 -1.08
N SER A 127 5.40 -17.45 -1.72
CA SER A 127 5.53 -17.98 -3.09
C SER A 127 5.75 -16.87 -4.10
N VAL A 128 6.77 -17.00 -4.93
CA VAL A 128 6.99 -16.09 -6.05
C VAL A 128 5.89 -16.30 -7.10
N GLY A 129 5.18 -15.24 -7.42
CA GLY A 129 4.11 -15.25 -8.41
C GLY A 129 3.35 -13.93 -8.41
N ILE A 130 2.85 -13.54 -9.56
CA ILE A 130 2.08 -12.30 -9.74
C ILE A 130 0.58 -12.60 -9.64
N GLY A 131 -0.17 -11.70 -8.99
CA GLY A 131 -1.60 -11.83 -8.75
C GLY A 131 -1.90 -12.37 -7.35
N LEU A 132 -3.17 -12.57 -7.08
CA LEU A 132 -3.69 -12.96 -5.77
C LEU A 132 -4.02 -14.45 -5.71
N THR A 133 -4.02 -15.04 -4.52
CA THR A 133 -4.66 -16.34 -4.28
C THR A 133 -6.17 -16.23 -4.47
N LYS A 134 -6.84 -17.37 -4.64
CA LYS A 134 -8.29 -17.39 -4.83
C LYS A 134 -9.04 -16.85 -3.60
N THR A 135 -8.52 -17.08 -2.43
CA THR A 135 -9.06 -16.54 -1.17
C THR A 135 -9.02 -15.02 -1.17
N MET A 136 -7.87 -14.43 -1.54
CA MET A 136 -7.73 -12.97 -1.60
C MET A 136 -8.56 -12.36 -2.73
N GLU A 137 -8.66 -12.99 -3.90
CA GLU A 137 -9.56 -12.54 -4.96
C GLU A 137 -11.03 -12.44 -4.47
N ASN A 138 -11.49 -13.44 -3.71
CA ASN A 138 -12.85 -13.47 -3.18
C ASN A 138 -13.09 -12.40 -2.09
N ARG A 139 -12.06 -11.99 -1.36
CA ARG A 139 -12.12 -10.97 -0.29
C ARG A 139 -11.79 -9.57 -0.78
N PHE A 140 -11.29 -9.43 -2.00
CA PHE A 140 -10.79 -8.17 -2.53
C PHE A 140 -11.82 -7.05 -2.55
N GLU A 141 -13.06 -7.33 -2.97
CA GLU A 141 -14.11 -6.32 -3.00
C GLU A 141 -14.41 -5.77 -1.61
N GLU A 142 -14.45 -6.64 -0.60
CA GLU A 142 -14.66 -6.23 0.78
C GLU A 142 -13.48 -5.42 1.32
N PHE A 143 -12.25 -5.78 0.94
CA PHE A 143 -11.05 -5.01 1.26
C PHE A 143 -11.12 -3.59 0.67
N ILE A 144 -11.50 -3.46 -0.60
CA ILE A 144 -11.73 -2.16 -1.26
C ILE A 144 -12.80 -1.36 -0.52
N LEU A 145 -13.94 -1.98 -0.15
CA LEU A 145 -15.01 -1.28 0.55
C LEU A 145 -14.56 -0.74 1.91
N ASN A 146 -13.68 -1.44 2.63
CA ASN A 146 -13.11 -0.93 3.88
C ASN A 146 -12.16 0.25 3.63
N GLY A 147 -11.33 0.22 2.60
CA GLY A 147 -10.51 1.35 2.18
C GLY A 147 -11.36 2.58 1.82
N LEU A 148 -12.42 2.39 1.04
CA LEU A 148 -13.35 3.47 0.67
C LEU A 148 -14.07 4.06 1.88
N LYS A 149 -14.53 3.23 2.84
CA LYS A 149 -15.14 3.70 4.09
C LYS A 149 -14.18 4.57 4.90
N GLU A 150 -12.90 4.22 4.93
CA GLU A 150 -11.91 5.03 5.62
C GLU A 150 -11.72 6.39 4.92
N ILE A 151 -11.68 6.43 3.58
CA ILE A 151 -11.65 7.68 2.80
C ILE A 151 -12.91 8.51 3.08
N GLU A 152 -14.09 7.88 3.08
CA GLU A 152 -15.36 8.57 3.35
C GLU A 152 -15.45 9.10 4.80
N SER A 153 -14.80 8.45 5.76
CA SER A 153 -14.70 8.92 7.14
C SER A 153 -13.98 10.26 7.27
N LEU A 154 -13.13 10.60 6.30
CA LEU A 154 -12.46 11.90 6.19
C LEU A 154 -13.35 12.99 5.58
N GLY A 155 -14.61 12.66 5.23
CA GLY A 155 -15.56 13.57 4.59
C GLY A 155 -15.40 13.64 3.07
N ILE A 156 -14.67 12.71 2.46
CA ILE A 156 -14.41 12.66 1.01
C ILE A 156 -15.37 11.66 0.37
N LYS A 157 -16.19 12.12 -0.56
CA LYS A 157 -17.15 11.26 -1.23
C LYS A 157 -16.53 10.51 -2.41
N ALA A 158 -16.63 9.19 -2.38
CA ALA A 158 -16.26 8.32 -3.48
C ALA A 158 -17.43 8.09 -4.45
N THR A 159 -17.16 8.14 -5.76
CA THR A 159 -18.14 7.81 -6.80
C THR A 159 -17.51 6.81 -7.75
N LYS A 160 -18.12 5.64 -7.91
CA LYS A 160 -17.64 4.63 -8.85
C LYS A 160 -17.89 5.11 -10.29
N ILE A 161 -16.85 5.16 -11.10
CA ILE A 161 -16.87 5.64 -12.47
C ILE A 161 -16.57 4.55 -13.50
N ASN A 162 -15.88 3.50 -13.11
CA ASN A 162 -15.49 2.36 -13.95
C ASN A 162 -15.74 1.04 -13.24
N ASN A 163 -15.55 -0.06 -13.98
CA ASN A 163 -15.62 -1.42 -13.43
C ASN A 163 -14.48 -2.28 -14.01
N ILE A 164 -13.24 -1.79 -13.89
CA ILE A 164 -12.04 -2.51 -14.31
C ILE A 164 -11.78 -3.62 -13.30
N LEU A 165 -11.57 -4.84 -13.77
CA LEU A 165 -11.39 -6.02 -12.93
C LEU A 165 -9.93 -6.17 -12.46
N ILE A 166 -9.71 -6.88 -11.36
CA ILE A 166 -8.36 -7.12 -10.80
C ILE A 166 -7.39 -7.68 -11.85
N PRO A 167 -7.74 -8.71 -12.65
CA PRO A 167 -6.81 -9.24 -13.66
C PRO A 167 -6.34 -8.19 -14.66
N ASP A 168 -7.19 -7.25 -15.03
CA ASP A 168 -6.85 -6.17 -15.96
C ASP A 168 -5.96 -5.11 -15.28
N ILE A 169 -6.23 -4.82 -14.01
CA ILE A 169 -5.36 -3.97 -13.17
C ILE A 169 -3.95 -4.57 -13.09
N VAL A 170 -3.84 -5.82 -12.66
CA VAL A 170 -2.56 -6.55 -12.55
C VAL A 170 -1.83 -6.54 -13.89
N LYS A 171 -2.52 -6.82 -15.00
CA LYS A 171 -1.93 -6.82 -16.35
C LYS A 171 -1.42 -5.45 -16.77
N SER A 172 -2.17 -4.38 -16.48
CA SER A 172 -1.76 -3.01 -16.80
C SER A 172 -0.51 -2.60 -16.02
N MET A 173 -0.43 -2.98 -14.75
CA MET A 173 0.72 -2.70 -13.90
C MET A 173 1.99 -3.43 -14.40
N ILE A 174 1.88 -4.72 -14.75
CA ILE A 174 3.00 -5.48 -15.34
C ILE A 174 3.44 -4.86 -16.67
N GLY A 175 2.48 -4.44 -17.51
CA GLY A 175 2.76 -3.80 -18.79
C GLY A 175 3.54 -2.50 -18.64
N SER A 176 3.24 -1.70 -17.63
CA SER A 176 3.97 -0.47 -17.33
C SER A 176 5.40 -0.74 -16.82
N TYR A 177 5.62 -1.79 -16.05
CA TYR A 177 6.97 -2.22 -15.63
C TYR A 177 7.82 -2.74 -16.78
N ASN A 178 7.22 -3.38 -17.78
CA ASN A 178 7.95 -3.93 -18.94
C ASN A 178 8.21 -2.90 -20.05
N GLY A 179 7.60 -1.71 -19.99
CA GLY A 179 7.52 -0.83 -21.17
C GLY A 179 8.66 0.16 -21.36
N GLU A 180 9.29 0.72 -20.33
CA GLU A 180 10.19 1.86 -20.53
C GLU A 180 11.49 1.89 -19.69
N HIS A 181 11.64 1.10 -18.64
CA HIS A 181 12.78 1.22 -17.73
C HIS A 181 13.81 0.08 -17.80
N LEU A 182 13.47 -1.07 -18.40
CA LEU A 182 14.42 -2.14 -18.67
C LEU A 182 14.99 -2.00 -20.08
N ARG A 183 15.68 -0.90 -20.36
CA ARG A 183 16.27 -0.67 -21.70
C ARG A 183 17.37 -1.65 -22.04
N ARG A 184 18.09 -2.18 -21.07
CA ARG A 184 19.02 -3.30 -21.26
C ARG A 184 19.48 -3.84 -19.91
N ILE A 185 19.78 -5.15 -19.85
CA ILE A 185 20.53 -5.73 -18.73
C ILE A 185 21.96 -5.22 -18.85
N PRO A 186 22.53 -4.57 -17.80
CA PRO A 186 23.93 -4.15 -17.83
C PRO A 186 24.83 -5.33 -18.11
N ASN A 187 25.79 -5.16 -19.01
CA ASN A 187 26.82 -6.14 -19.30
C ASN A 187 28.14 -5.75 -18.61
N GLU A 188 29.16 -6.60 -18.70
CA GLU A 188 30.46 -6.34 -18.05
C GLU A 188 31.12 -5.03 -18.48
N GLU A 189 30.85 -4.55 -19.71
CA GLU A 189 31.41 -3.29 -20.22
C GLU A 189 30.84 -2.06 -19.53
N ASP A 190 29.59 -2.14 -19.01
CA ASP A 190 28.96 -1.04 -18.30
C ASP A 190 29.57 -0.77 -16.92
N PHE A 191 30.31 -1.74 -16.38
CA PHE A 191 30.97 -1.65 -15.08
C PHE A 191 32.47 -1.26 -15.19
N THR A 192 33.07 -1.32 -16.38
CA THR A 192 34.51 -1.03 -16.57
C THR A 192 34.86 0.44 -16.40
N HIS A 193 33.90 1.37 -16.51
CA HIS A 193 34.14 2.80 -16.29
C HIS A 193 34.02 3.24 -14.82
N ALA A 194 33.48 2.39 -13.92
CA ALA A 194 33.34 2.70 -12.51
C ALA A 194 34.59 2.41 -11.65
N ILE A 195 35.62 1.78 -12.23
CA ILE A 195 36.82 1.33 -11.49
C ILE A 195 38.00 2.31 -11.65
N ASN A 196 37.86 3.35 -12.47
CA ASN A 196 38.91 4.34 -12.77
C ASN A 196 38.61 5.76 -12.22
N LEU A 197 37.96 5.85 -11.05
CA LEU A 197 37.82 7.10 -10.27
C LEU A 197 38.45 6.93 -8.90
#